data_1b9eef83a670f06340f62a1fb80da957
#
_entry.id   1b9eef83a670f06340f62a1fb80da957
#
_cell.length_a   1.000
_cell.length_b   1.000
_cell.length_c   1.000
_cell.angle_alpha   90.00
_cell.angle_beta   90.00
_cell.angle_gamma   90.00
#
_symmetry.space_group_name_H-M   'P 1'
#
loop_
_entity.id
_entity.type
_entity.pdbx_description
1 polymer ?
#
loop_
_entity_poly.entity_id
_entity_poly.type
_entity_poly.pdbx_seq_one_letter_code
_entity_poly.pdbx_strand_id
1 'polypeptide(L)'
;MLKIYCDGACSGNPGPGGWAFIIPELNIERTGFVDNTTNNRMELTAVVEALTCISATTSISKTKKVEILTDSQYIVNTMTKGWRKNKNMDLWHMLDYLISFGWIVTWTWVKGHADNVYNARCDELAVGAYKNRVVVKNTKSVWERLKEMSVEEFAKWLYTNLYKLNSSFGSYSGVTNESELLKWLNSKS
;
A
#
# COMPACT_ATOMS: atom_id res chain seq x y z
N MET A 1 -8.62 12.03 11.53
CA MET A 1 -7.94 10.76 11.17
C MET A 1 -8.57 10.30 9.88
N LEU A 2 -7.78 10.09 8.82
CA LEU A 2 -8.31 9.61 7.54
C LEU A 2 -8.71 8.14 7.66
N LYS A 3 -9.84 7.80 7.05
CA LYS A 3 -10.29 6.42 6.87
C LYS A 3 -9.94 5.94 5.47
N ILE A 4 -9.35 4.76 5.41
CA ILE A 4 -8.93 4.13 4.15
C ILE A 4 -9.55 2.74 4.10
N TYR A 5 -10.43 2.53 3.17
CA TYR A 5 -11.05 1.24 2.91
C TYR A 5 -10.23 0.51 1.86
N CYS A 6 -9.88 -0.75 2.13
CA CYS A 6 -9.03 -1.55 1.25
C CYS A 6 -9.62 -2.93 1.06
N ASP A 7 -9.61 -3.41 -0.17
CA ASP A 7 -10.04 -4.76 -0.51
C ASP A 7 -9.25 -5.32 -1.71
N GLY A 8 -9.22 -6.65 -1.81
CA GLY A 8 -8.58 -7.37 -2.89
C GLY A 8 -9.37 -8.63 -3.26
N ALA A 9 -9.51 -8.89 -4.53
CA ALA A 9 -10.22 -10.04 -5.06
C ALA A 9 -9.35 -10.83 -6.04
N CYS A 10 -9.56 -12.16 -6.11
CA CYS A 10 -8.85 -13.03 -7.04
C CYS A 10 -9.79 -14.09 -7.61
N SER A 11 -9.76 -14.27 -8.92
CA SER A 11 -10.49 -15.35 -9.60
C SER A 11 -9.61 -16.58 -9.71
N GLY A 12 -9.76 -17.50 -8.77
CA GLY A 12 -8.81 -18.58 -8.52
C GLY A 12 -7.75 -18.15 -7.47
N ASN A 13 -6.89 -19.10 -7.06
CA ASN A 13 -5.89 -18.80 -6.03
C ASN A 13 -4.68 -19.75 -6.16
N PRO A 14 -3.76 -19.50 -7.15
CA PRO A 14 -3.55 -18.26 -7.93
C PRO A 14 -4.49 -18.10 -9.14
N GLY A 15 -4.57 -16.85 -9.63
CA GLY A 15 -5.32 -16.46 -10.82
C GLY A 15 -5.34 -14.96 -11.03
N PRO A 16 -6.14 -14.45 -11.99
CA PRO A 16 -6.30 -13.01 -12.16
C PRO A 16 -6.92 -12.37 -10.91
N GLY A 17 -6.34 -11.30 -10.44
CA GLY A 17 -6.84 -10.59 -9.26
C GLY A 17 -6.78 -9.08 -9.41
N GLY A 18 -7.57 -8.40 -8.61
CA GLY A 18 -7.60 -6.94 -8.53
C GLY A 18 -7.56 -6.46 -7.09
N TRP A 19 -7.17 -5.22 -6.94
CA TRP A 19 -7.12 -4.51 -5.68
C TRP A 19 -7.82 -3.17 -5.80
N ALA A 20 -8.35 -2.67 -4.71
CA ALA A 20 -8.94 -1.33 -4.65
C ALA A 20 -8.75 -0.71 -3.27
N PHE A 21 -8.68 0.62 -3.25
CA PHE A 21 -8.82 1.39 -2.03
C PHE A 21 -9.64 2.65 -2.26
N ILE A 22 -10.30 3.11 -1.19
CA ILE A 22 -11.10 4.33 -1.16
C ILE A 22 -10.71 5.16 0.05
N ILE A 23 -10.53 6.47 -0.17
CA ILE A 23 -10.33 7.47 0.88
C ILE A 23 -11.44 8.51 0.74
N PRO A 24 -12.56 8.35 1.44
CA PRO A 24 -13.74 9.19 1.24
C PRO A 24 -13.46 10.67 1.47
N GLU A 25 -12.71 11.01 2.52
CA GLU A 25 -12.40 12.38 2.90
C GLU A 25 -11.57 13.13 1.85
N LEU A 26 -10.94 12.41 0.93
CA LEU A 26 -10.14 12.97 -0.16
C LEU A 26 -10.78 12.76 -1.53
N ASN A 27 -11.95 12.12 -1.58
CA ASN A 27 -12.62 11.72 -2.82
C ASN A 27 -11.68 10.93 -3.75
N ILE A 28 -10.91 10.01 -3.17
CA ILE A 28 -9.97 9.15 -3.91
C ILE A 28 -10.54 7.74 -3.97
N GLU A 29 -10.70 7.23 -5.19
CA GLU A 29 -10.87 5.81 -5.48
C GLU A 29 -9.75 5.37 -6.42
N ARG A 30 -9.08 4.24 -6.13
CA ARG A 30 -8.04 3.65 -6.96
C ARG A 30 -8.21 2.15 -7.03
N THR A 31 -7.90 1.61 -8.17
CA THR A 31 -7.93 0.16 -8.42
C THR A 31 -6.85 -0.23 -9.42
N GLY A 32 -6.47 -1.50 -9.38
CA GLY A 32 -5.57 -2.10 -10.35
C GLY A 32 -5.70 -3.62 -10.37
N PHE A 33 -5.03 -4.28 -11.30
CA PHE A 33 -5.12 -5.73 -11.43
C PHE A 33 -3.75 -6.38 -11.71
N VAL A 34 -3.68 -7.67 -11.48
CA VAL A 34 -2.53 -8.54 -11.76
C VAL A 34 -3.05 -9.83 -12.38
N ASP A 35 -2.44 -10.30 -13.49
CA ASP A 35 -2.92 -11.47 -14.24
C ASP A 35 -2.76 -12.79 -13.48
N ASN A 36 -1.75 -12.90 -12.62
CA ASN A 36 -1.52 -14.11 -11.83
C ASN A 36 -1.09 -13.75 -10.40
N THR A 37 -2.00 -13.92 -9.46
CA THR A 37 -1.82 -13.51 -8.06
C THR A 37 -2.67 -14.37 -7.13
N THR A 38 -2.76 -13.98 -5.86
CA THR A 38 -3.61 -14.61 -4.84
C THR A 38 -4.45 -13.56 -4.13
N ASN A 39 -5.57 -13.98 -3.51
CA ASN A 39 -6.45 -13.06 -2.78
C ASN A 39 -5.68 -12.26 -1.72
N ASN A 40 -4.95 -12.93 -0.83
CA ASN A 40 -4.17 -12.26 0.21
C ASN A 40 -3.14 -11.26 -0.34
N ARG A 41 -2.57 -11.52 -1.52
CA ARG A 41 -1.67 -10.55 -2.17
C ARG A 41 -2.42 -9.31 -2.62
N MET A 42 -3.62 -9.46 -3.18
CA MET A 42 -4.43 -8.32 -3.65
C MET A 42 -4.91 -7.47 -2.47
N GLU A 43 -5.39 -8.09 -1.40
CA GLU A 43 -5.74 -7.38 -0.15
C GLU A 43 -4.56 -6.57 0.39
N LEU A 44 -3.38 -7.20 0.50
CA LEU A 44 -2.18 -6.52 0.98
C LEU A 44 -1.68 -5.43 0.01
N THR A 45 -1.80 -5.67 -1.31
CA THR A 45 -1.46 -4.67 -2.33
C THR A 45 -2.35 -3.43 -2.19
N ALA A 46 -3.65 -3.60 -1.95
CA ALA A 46 -4.56 -2.48 -1.74
C ALA A 46 -4.08 -1.55 -0.60
N VAL A 47 -3.63 -2.13 0.51
CA VAL A 47 -3.10 -1.36 1.66
C VAL A 47 -1.78 -0.66 1.30
N VAL A 48 -0.86 -1.35 0.65
CA VAL A 48 0.43 -0.77 0.22
C VAL A 48 0.21 0.39 -0.75
N GLU A 49 -0.66 0.22 -1.74
CA GLU A 49 -0.99 1.26 -2.72
C GLU A 49 -1.67 2.47 -2.07
N ALA A 50 -2.56 2.23 -1.10
CA ALA A 50 -3.22 3.28 -0.35
C ALA A 50 -2.23 4.13 0.47
N LEU A 51 -1.37 3.48 1.26
CA LEU A 51 -0.34 4.19 2.04
C LEU A 51 0.67 4.91 1.15
N THR A 52 1.03 4.33 0.00
CA THR A 52 1.89 4.99 -0.98
C THR A 52 1.22 6.24 -1.54
N CYS A 53 -0.07 6.16 -1.89
CA CYS A 53 -0.84 7.29 -2.39
C CYS A 53 -0.86 8.46 -1.40
N ILE A 54 -1.18 8.21 -0.13
CA ILE A 54 -1.23 9.27 0.88
C ILE A 54 0.16 9.80 1.23
N SER A 55 1.19 8.97 1.19
CA SER A 55 2.57 9.39 1.45
C SER A 55 3.09 10.35 0.37
N ALA A 56 2.60 10.22 -0.87
CA ALA A 56 2.92 11.12 -1.97
C ALA A 56 2.12 12.43 -1.95
N THR A 57 1.08 12.54 -1.13
CA THR A 57 0.19 13.71 -1.08
C THR A 57 0.62 14.67 0.02
N THR A 58 1.24 15.77 -0.35
CA THR A 58 1.88 16.75 0.56
C THR A 58 0.96 17.39 1.61
N SER A 59 -0.34 17.50 1.32
CA SER A 59 -1.33 18.13 2.23
C SER A 59 -1.74 17.25 3.42
N ILE A 60 -1.45 15.95 3.38
CA ILE A 60 -1.88 14.97 4.41
C ILE A 60 -0.84 14.82 5.53
N SER A 61 0.37 15.31 5.30
CA SER A 61 1.54 15.06 6.16
C SER A 61 1.43 15.59 7.61
N LYS A 62 0.47 16.46 7.91
CA LYS A 62 0.38 17.09 9.25
C LYS A 62 -0.11 16.17 10.37
N THR A 63 -0.90 15.17 10.10
CA THR A 63 -1.48 14.32 11.16
C THR A 63 -0.88 12.91 11.23
N LYS A 64 -0.34 12.38 10.14
CA LYS A 64 0.21 11.01 10.01
C LYS A 64 -0.59 9.91 10.74
N LYS A 65 -1.89 10.14 10.95
CA LYS A 65 -2.80 9.20 11.60
C LYS A 65 -3.85 8.75 10.60
N VAL A 66 -3.91 7.44 10.38
CA VAL A 66 -4.87 6.83 9.46
C VAL A 66 -5.52 5.61 10.11
N GLU A 67 -6.72 5.29 9.67
CA GLU A 67 -7.41 4.06 10.00
C GLU A 67 -7.57 3.25 8.71
N ILE A 68 -6.98 2.06 8.67
CA ILE A 68 -7.18 1.08 7.59
C ILE A 68 -8.34 0.18 7.98
N LEU A 69 -9.36 0.14 7.12
CA LEU A 69 -10.54 -0.70 7.26
C LEU A 69 -10.52 -1.75 6.14
N THR A 70 -10.51 -3.02 6.52
CA THR A 70 -10.48 -4.15 5.59
C THR A 70 -11.16 -5.38 6.20
N ASP A 71 -11.74 -6.25 5.39
CA ASP A 71 -12.27 -7.54 5.82
C ASP A 71 -11.21 -8.65 5.79
N SER A 72 -9.97 -8.32 5.43
CA SER A 72 -8.84 -9.23 5.48
C SER A 72 -8.40 -9.53 6.91
N GLN A 73 -8.83 -10.67 7.44
CA GLN A 73 -8.31 -11.18 8.72
C GLN A 73 -6.81 -11.44 8.68
N TYR A 74 -6.28 -11.79 7.50
CA TYR A 74 -4.85 -11.99 7.29
C TYR A 74 -4.06 -10.73 7.63
N ILE A 75 -4.49 -9.57 7.14
CA ILE A 75 -3.81 -8.29 7.41
C ILE A 75 -4.01 -7.87 8.86
N VAL A 76 -5.27 -7.78 9.31
CA VAL A 76 -5.59 -7.24 10.63
C VAL A 76 -4.93 -8.08 11.74
N ASN A 77 -5.02 -9.42 11.66
CA ASN A 77 -4.42 -10.27 12.69
C ASN A 77 -2.88 -10.27 12.64
N THR A 78 -2.28 -10.12 11.45
CA THR A 78 -0.82 -9.97 11.33
C THR A 78 -0.35 -8.69 12.02
N MET A 79 -1.06 -7.58 11.82
CA MET A 79 -0.68 -6.28 12.36
C MET A 79 -1.07 -6.06 13.83
N THR A 80 -2.10 -6.75 14.34
CA THR A 80 -2.61 -6.53 15.70
C THR A 80 -2.38 -7.69 16.67
N LYS A 81 -2.26 -8.94 16.17
CA LYS A 81 -2.12 -10.15 16.98
C LYS A 81 -0.77 -10.86 16.79
N GLY A 82 0.14 -10.26 16.03
CA GLY A 82 1.49 -10.79 15.83
C GLY A 82 1.53 -12.09 15.02
N TRP A 83 0.63 -12.30 14.08
CA TRP A 83 0.73 -13.42 13.15
C TRP A 83 2.03 -13.31 12.34
N ARG A 84 2.66 -14.46 12.07
CA ARG A 84 3.95 -14.48 11.37
C ARG A 84 3.81 -14.06 9.90
N LYS A 85 4.64 -13.11 9.50
CA LYS A 85 4.85 -12.74 8.10
C LYS A 85 5.75 -13.80 7.46
N ASN A 86 5.20 -14.82 6.81
CA ASN A 86 5.94 -15.91 6.17
C ASN A 86 5.65 -16.08 4.69
N LYS A 87 4.67 -15.34 4.16
CA LYS A 87 4.32 -15.25 2.74
C LYS A 87 4.16 -13.79 2.36
N ASN A 88 4.29 -13.48 1.06
CA ASN A 88 4.17 -12.11 0.54
C ASN A 88 5.15 -11.13 1.23
N MET A 89 6.36 -11.59 1.50
CA MET A 89 7.37 -10.82 2.24
C MET A 89 7.72 -9.51 1.56
N ASP A 90 7.73 -9.50 0.23
CA ASP A 90 7.91 -8.32 -0.60
C ASP A 90 6.91 -7.19 -0.24
N LEU A 91 5.63 -7.52 -0.13
CA LEU A 91 4.59 -6.56 0.23
C LEU A 91 4.64 -6.18 1.72
N TRP A 92 4.94 -7.14 2.60
CA TRP A 92 5.10 -6.83 4.02
C TRP A 92 6.27 -5.90 4.30
N HIS A 93 7.41 -6.11 3.65
CA HIS A 93 8.58 -5.21 3.77
C HIS A 93 8.23 -3.80 3.27
N MET A 94 7.50 -3.70 2.15
CA MET A 94 7.04 -2.40 1.66
C MET A 94 6.07 -1.73 2.64
N LEU A 95 5.12 -2.48 3.21
CA LEU A 95 4.19 -1.95 4.20
C LEU A 95 4.92 -1.45 5.45
N ASP A 96 5.83 -2.27 6.01
CA ASP A 96 6.64 -1.89 7.18
C ASP A 96 7.49 -0.65 6.88
N TYR A 97 8.06 -0.59 5.68
CA TYR A 97 8.82 0.55 5.21
C TYR A 97 7.95 1.83 5.15
N LEU A 98 6.77 1.77 4.55
CA LEU A 98 5.84 2.90 4.48
C LEU A 98 5.43 3.37 5.89
N ILE A 99 5.14 2.46 6.80
CA ILE A 99 4.79 2.78 8.19
C ILE A 99 5.98 3.45 8.91
N SER A 100 7.22 3.06 8.61
CA SER A 100 8.43 3.62 9.23
C SER A 100 8.61 5.12 8.99
N PHE A 101 7.92 5.72 8.02
CA PHE A 101 7.84 7.18 7.83
C PHE A 101 7.03 7.92 8.90
N GLY A 102 6.64 7.23 9.96
CA GLY A 102 5.96 7.80 11.11
C GLY A 102 4.44 7.81 10.99
N TRP A 103 3.87 6.98 10.14
CA TRP A 103 2.44 6.74 10.11
C TRP A 103 1.98 6.02 11.37
N ILE A 104 0.97 6.56 12.04
CA ILE A 104 0.24 5.89 13.12
C ILE A 104 -0.99 5.27 12.48
N VAL A 105 -0.95 3.95 12.31
CA VAL A 105 -2.01 3.19 11.62
C VAL A 105 -2.86 2.45 12.62
N THR A 106 -4.15 2.72 12.62
CA THR A 106 -5.16 1.91 13.31
C THR A 106 -5.68 0.86 12.33
N TRP A 107 -5.73 -0.39 12.75
CA TRP A 107 -6.19 -1.52 11.93
C TRP A 107 -7.56 -1.97 12.39
N THR A 108 -8.56 -1.81 11.56
CA THR A 108 -9.95 -2.13 11.86
C THR A 108 -10.46 -3.21 10.92
N TRP A 109 -10.83 -4.34 11.50
CA TRP A 109 -11.53 -5.36 10.74
C TRP A 109 -13.00 -4.95 10.54
N VAL A 110 -13.46 -5.02 9.29
CA VAL A 110 -14.86 -4.84 8.94
C VAL A 110 -15.43 -6.17 8.43
N LYS A 111 -16.70 -6.41 8.64
CA LYS A 111 -17.35 -7.62 8.10
C LYS A 111 -17.51 -7.44 6.60
N GLY A 112 -16.98 -8.39 5.81
CA GLY A 112 -17.16 -8.42 4.36
C GLY A 112 -18.64 -8.52 3.97
N HIS A 113 -19.03 -7.91 2.86
CA HIS A 113 -20.38 -7.90 2.31
C HIS A 113 -21.49 -7.45 3.29
N ALA A 114 -21.13 -6.71 4.34
CA ALA A 114 -22.07 -6.17 5.31
C ALA A 114 -22.33 -4.67 5.05
N ASP A 115 -23.00 -4.01 5.97
CA ASP A 115 -23.54 -2.64 5.86
C ASP A 115 -22.52 -1.51 5.64
N ASN A 116 -21.26 -1.84 5.29
CA ASN A 116 -20.23 -0.83 5.01
C ASN A 116 -20.16 -0.55 3.50
N VAL A 117 -20.77 0.56 3.11
CA VAL A 117 -20.88 1.00 1.69
C VAL A 117 -19.52 1.12 1.01
N TYR A 118 -18.49 1.60 1.72
CA TYR A 118 -17.16 1.79 1.13
C TYR A 118 -16.41 0.47 0.98
N ASN A 119 -16.57 -0.50 1.92
CA ASN A 119 -15.98 -1.83 1.75
C ASN A 119 -16.63 -2.58 0.59
N ALA A 120 -17.97 -2.54 0.49
CA ALA A 120 -18.69 -3.11 -0.65
C ALA A 120 -18.24 -2.48 -1.98
N ARG A 121 -18.03 -1.16 -1.99
CA ARG A 121 -17.51 -0.47 -3.18
C ARG A 121 -16.08 -0.88 -3.52
N CYS A 122 -15.19 -1.11 -2.54
CA CYS A 122 -13.85 -1.64 -2.77
C CYS A 122 -13.89 -3.04 -3.41
N ASP A 123 -14.76 -3.94 -2.92
CA ASP A 123 -14.96 -5.27 -3.51
C ASP A 123 -15.40 -5.16 -4.98
N GLU A 124 -16.42 -4.33 -5.29
CA GLU A 124 -16.86 -4.10 -6.67
C GLU A 124 -15.71 -3.62 -7.57
N LEU A 125 -14.92 -2.65 -7.10
CA LEU A 125 -13.79 -2.10 -7.84
C LEU A 125 -12.69 -3.15 -8.04
N ALA A 126 -12.33 -3.91 -7.02
CA ALA A 126 -11.32 -4.95 -7.10
C ALA A 126 -11.75 -6.08 -8.07
N VAL A 127 -13.00 -6.54 -7.96
CA VAL A 127 -13.58 -7.53 -8.88
C VAL A 127 -13.67 -6.97 -10.30
N GLY A 128 -14.11 -5.73 -10.44
CA GLY A 128 -14.20 -5.04 -11.74
C GLY A 128 -12.85 -4.89 -12.43
N ALA A 129 -11.80 -4.64 -11.65
CA ALA A 129 -10.44 -4.43 -12.18
C ALA A 129 -9.93 -5.62 -12.99
N TYR A 130 -10.00 -6.84 -12.45
CA TYR A 130 -9.53 -8.02 -13.17
C TYR A 130 -10.53 -8.57 -14.19
N LYS A 131 -11.85 -8.40 -13.96
CA LYS A 131 -12.87 -8.86 -14.92
C LYS A 131 -12.87 -8.03 -16.20
N ASN A 132 -12.83 -6.73 -16.06
CA ASN A 132 -12.91 -5.82 -17.20
C ASN A 132 -11.55 -5.59 -17.86
N ARG A 133 -10.45 -5.99 -17.18
CA ARG A 133 -9.07 -5.72 -17.62
C ARG A 133 -8.90 -4.28 -18.11
N VAL A 134 -9.64 -3.37 -17.47
CA VAL A 134 -9.50 -1.95 -17.75
C VAL A 134 -8.14 -1.55 -17.20
N VAL A 135 -7.13 -1.86 -18.00
CA VAL A 135 -5.90 -1.12 -17.94
C VAL A 135 -6.33 0.30 -18.25
N VAL A 136 -6.40 1.15 -17.25
CA VAL A 136 -6.18 2.56 -17.49
C VAL A 136 -4.79 2.58 -18.12
N LYS A 137 -4.74 2.66 -19.45
CA LYS A 137 -3.50 2.66 -20.23
C LYS A 137 -2.60 3.69 -19.57
N ASN A 138 -1.46 3.25 -19.04
CA ASN A 138 -0.38 4.02 -18.42
C ASN A 138 -0.31 4.13 -16.89
N THR A 139 -0.89 3.23 -16.11
CA THR A 139 -0.44 3.19 -14.70
C THR A 139 -0.13 1.75 -14.31
N LYS A 140 1.10 1.31 -14.57
CA LYS A 140 1.72 0.30 -13.72
C LYS A 140 1.47 0.76 -12.28
N SER A 141 1.03 -0.13 -11.40
CA SER A 141 0.93 0.18 -9.98
C SER A 141 2.25 0.80 -9.51
N VAL A 142 2.22 1.62 -8.49
CA VAL A 142 3.48 2.16 -7.92
C VAL A 142 4.41 1.01 -7.59
N TRP A 143 3.87 -0.10 -7.08
CA TRP A 143 4.63 -1.31 -6.78
C TRP A 143 5.30 -1.96 -8.00
N GLU A 144 4.61 -2.09 -9.13
CA GLU A 144 5.21 -2.62 -10.36
C GLU A 144 6.32 -1.72 -10.90
N ARG A 145 6.14 -0.40 -10.79
CA ARG A 145 7.20 0.56 -11.14
C ARG A 145 8.41 0.44 -10.22
N LEU A 146 8.18 0.30 -8.90
CA LEU A 146 9.26 0.17 -7.92
C LEU A 146 10.08 -1.11 -8.12
N LYS A 147 9.43 -2.23 -8.50
CA LYS A 147 10.11 -3.50 -8.80
C LYS A 147 11.04 -3.43 -10.00
N GLU A 148 10.74 -2.58 -10.95
CA GLU A 148 11.52 -2.43 -12.18
C GLU A 148 12.64 -1.39 -12.06
N MET A 149 12.62 -0.61 -11.00
CA MET A 149 13.66 0.40 -10.74
C MET A 149 14.98 -0.26 -10.35
N SER A 150 16.08 0.30 -10.83
CA SER A 150 17.38 0.05 -10.23
C SER A 150 17.41 0.57 -8.78
N VAL A 151 18.41 0.13 -8.00
CA VAL A 151 18.56 0.62 -6.61
C VAL A 151 18.72 2.15 -6.60
N GLU A 152 19.40 2.71 -7.59
CA GLU A 152 19.62 4.14 -7.77
C GLU A 152 18.30 4.87 -8.08
N GLU A 153 17.52 4.36 -9.02
CA GLU A 153 16.21 4.93 -9.36
C GLU A 153 15.25 4.85 -8.19
N PHE A 154 15.25 3.74 -7.46
CA PHE A 154 14.46 3.56 -6.25
C PHE A 154 14.88 4.52 -5.15
N ALA A 155 16.19 4.71 -4.90
CA ALA A 155 16.69 5.67 -3.95
C ALA A 155 16.28 7.10 -4.30
N LYS A 156 16.40 7.48 -5.59
CA LYS A 156 15.97 8.78 -6.09
C LYS A 156 14.47 9.00 -5.94
N TRP A 157 13.67 7.99 -6.28
CA TRP A 157 12.21 8.03 -6.12
C TRP A 157 11.84 8.20 -4.65
N LEU A 158 12.45 7.41 -3.76
CA LEU A 158 12.29 7.51 -2.31
C LEU A 158 12.64 8.89 -1.78
N TYR A 159 13.81 9.39 -2.13
CA TYR A 159 14.28 10.69 -1.69
C TYR A 159 13.32 11.80 -2.14
N THR A 160 12.89 11.75 -3.40
CA THR A 160 12.03 12.79 -3.98
C THR A 160 10.62 12.76 -3.43
N ASN A 161 10.04 11.57 -3.26
CA ASN A 161 8.61 11.43 -2.96
C ASN A 161 8.30 11.26 -1.47
N LEU A 162 9.23 10.72 -0.70
CA LEU A 162 8.99 10.38 0.70
C LEU A 162 9.97 11.07 1.65
N TYR A 163 11.24 11.09 1.31
CA TYR A 163 12.29 11.58 2.19
C TYR A 163 12.36 13.11 2.26
N LYS A 164 12.35 13.79 1.12
CA LYS A 164 12.38 15.24 1.04
C LYS A 164 11.17 15.91 1.71
N LEU A 165 10.06 15.19 1.80
CA LEU A 165 8.83 15.65 2.44
C LEU A 165 8.79 15.35 3.95
N ASN A 166 9.73 14.57 4.47
CA ASN A 166 9.71 14.10 5.85
C ASN A 166 11.06 14.34 6.55
N SER A 167 11.29 15.59 6.96
CA SER A 167 12.50 16.01 7.68
C SER A 167 12.80 15.21 8.97
N SER A 168 11.81 14.49 9.50
CA SER A 168 11.95 13.63 10.69
C SER A 168 12.72 12.33 10.42
N PHE A 169 12.83 11.88 9.17
CA PHE A 169 13.52 10.64 8.84
C PHE A 169 15.04 10.76 8.99
N GLY A 170 15.62 11.93 8.68
CA GLY A 170 17.04 12.19 8.85
C GLY A 170 17.55 12.02 10.28
N SER A 171 16.70 12.29 11.27
CA SER A 171 17.06 12.12 12.70
C SER A 171 17.11 10.66 13.15
N TYR A 172 16.40 9.74 12.47
CA TYR A 172 16.36 8.32 12.85
C TYR A 172 17.36 7.43 12.11
N SER A 173 17.69 7.78 10.87
CA SER A 173 18.54 6.94 10.01
C SER A 173 19.96 7.50 9.80
N GLY A 174 20.21 8.73 10.19
CA GLY A 174 21.46 9.44 9.87
C GLY A 174 21.62 9.76 8.38
N VAL A 175 20.56 9.58 7.59
CA VAL A 175 20.54 9.82 6.15
C VAL A 175 20.04 11.24 5.90
N THR A 176 20.80 12.07 5.22
CA THR A 176 20.44 13.47 4.97
C THR A 176 20.28 13.81 3.49
N ASN A 177 20.70 12.92 2.60
CA ASN A 177 20.64 13.11 1.16
C ASN A 177 20.47 11.79 0.40
N GLU A 178 20.20 11.89 -0.91
CA GLU A 178 19.99 10.75 -1.81
C GLU A 178 21.18 9.75 -1.82
N SER A 179 22.41 10.27 -1.80
CA SER A 179 23.63 9.44 -1.83
C SER A 179 23.80 8.60 -0.55
N GLU A 180 23.44 9.16 0.60
CA GLU A 180 23.45 8.43 1.87
C GLU A 180 22.34 7.39 1.93
N LEU A 181 21.15 7.70 1.38
CA LEU A 181 20.04 6.75 1.25
C LEU A 181 20.44 5.56 0.38
N LEU A 182 21.10 5.81 -0.74
CA LEU A 182 21.62 4.77 -1.62
C LEU A 182 22.64 3.87 -0.92
N LYS A 183 23.59 4.43 -0.17
CA LYS A 183 24.54 3.67 0.64
C LYS A 183 23.84 2.81 1.69
N TRP A 184 22.84 3.37 2.35
CA TRP A 184 22.07 2.65 3.36
C TRP A 184 21.28 1.49 2.76
N LEU A 185 20.63 1.66 1.62
CA LEU A 185 19.92 0.60 0.90
C LEU A 185 20.86 -0.53 0.49
N ASN A 186 22.03 -0.19 -0.09
CA ASN A 186 23.04 -1.18 -0.49
C ASN A 186 23.66 -1.93 0.69
N SER A 187 23.63 -1.37 1.90
CA SER A 187 24.10 -2.05 3.13
C SER A 187 23.12 -3.07 3.69
N LYS A 188 21.89 -3.14 3.17
CA LYS A 188 20.80 -4.03 3.62
C LYS A 188 20.48 -5.15 2.61
N SER A 189 21.05 -5.07 1.40
CA SER A 189 21.02 -6.12 0.40
C SER A 189 22.13 -7.15 0.68
#